data_3cc21ad01532b71990d3a15edbd60063
#
_entry.id   3cc21ad01532b71990d3a15edbd60063
#
_cell.length_a   1.000
_cell.length_b   1.000
_cell.length_c   1.000
_cell.angle_alpha   90.00
_cell.angle_beta   90.00
_cell.angle_gamma   90.00
#
_symmetry.space_group_name_H-M   'P 1'
#
loop_
_entity.id
_entity.type
_entity.pdbx_description
1 polymer ?
#
loop_
_entity_poly.entity_id
_entity_poly.type
_entity_poly.pdbx_seq_one_letter_code
_entity_poly.pdbx_strand_id
1 'polypeptide(L)'
;VSRPRIVIVGAGFAGYRTARTLSRMTRGRAHITLLNPTDYFLYLPLLPQVAAGVLEPRRVTVSLSDTLPNVRLVLGEADRIDLDGQTLHYTGPEGEGGTLAYDRLVLAAGSVNKLLPIPGVAEYAHGFRGLPEALYLRDHVTRQVELAAAADDPKSCAARCTFVVVGAGYTGTEVAAHGQMFTDAQVRKHPLRQGMRPRWMLLDVAPRVLPEMDEKLSTTADRVLRQRGVDVRMGTSVKEATPDGVVLTDGEFVETRTLVWCVGVRPDPLVESLGLPMEKGRLLVDPHLQVPGRPELFACGDVAAVPDLDKPGSYTPMTAQHAWRHGKVAAENVAASLGLGGARKPYRHRDLGFVVDLGGAKAAANPLGVPLSGVPAGAVTRGYHLAAMPGNRVRVAADWLLDAVLPRQAVQLGLVRSWSVPLDTSSPELARVPGGPERRQEESARSGPGAAIAADTHDGGTGAGSSQGRAGEEPAKGQPGSRATQDRPGSGTAQRRSEEELAKGRPGAEPARNWPTDEPAKGPVGGGSAKGHLGGEPAKGRSGGEPAGNQPGGEPAKSQPGGEPARNQPGGEPAKGQPGGEPARNQPGGEPAKKQPGGE
;
A
#
# COMPACT_ATOMS: atom_id res chain seq x y z
N VAL A 1 -24.88 -27.33 -22.39
CA VAL A 1 -24.05 -27.30 -21.17
C VAL A 1 -23.94 -25.85 -20.76
N SER A 2 -24.41 -25.50 -19.54
CA SER A 2 -24.25 -24.15 -18.98
C SER A 2 -22.77 -23.82 -18.84
N ARG A 3 -22.41 -22.56 -19.08
CA ARG A 3 -21.03 -22.10 -18.88
C ARG A 3 -20.70 -22.12 -17.38
N PRO A 4 -19.56 -22.64 -16.95
CA PRO A 4 -19.18 -22.65 -15.55
C PRO A 4 -19.00 -21.20 -15.02
N ARG A 5 -19.39 -21.01 -13.77
CA ARG A 5 -19.32 -19.73 -13.03
C ARG A 5 -18.05 -19.72 -12.20
N ILE A 6 -17.17 -18.76 -12.45
CA ILE A 6 -15.94 -18.54 -11.70
C ILE A 6 -16.09 -17.22 -10.96
N VAL A 7 -16.03 -17.25 -9.64
CA VAL A 7 -16.04 -16.06 -8.80
C VAL A 7 -14.63 -15.84 -8.24
N ILE A 8 -14.14 -14.60 -8.33
CA ILE A 8 -12.84 -14.16 -7.81
C ILE A 8 -13.11 -13.06 -6.79
N VAL A 9 -12.58 -13.22 -5.57
CA VAL A 9 -12.71 -12.23 -4.49
C VAL A 9 -11.43 -11.42 -4.38
N GLY A 10 -11.54 -10.11 -4.58
CA GLY A 10 -10.44 -9.16 -4.52
C GLY A 10 -9.75 -8.92 -5.87
N ALA A 11 -9.53 -7.65 -6.21
CA ALA A 11 -8.85 -7.20 -7.42
C ALA A 11 -7.42 -6.69 -7.17
N GLY A 12 -6.76 -7.14 -6.10
CA GLY A 12 -5.34 -6.91 -5.87
C GLY A 12 -4.46 -7.62 -6.90
N PHE A 13 -3.14 -7.68 -6.67
CA PHE A 13 -2.18 -8.28 -7.61
C PHE A 13 -2.56 -9.69 -8.06
N ALA A 14 -2.98 -10.55 -7.12
CA ALA A 14 -3.35 -11.93 -7.43
C ALA A 14 -4.68 -12.00 -8.18
N GLY A 15 -5.75 -11.38 -7.66
CA GLY A 15 -7.08 -11.48 -8.24
C GLY A 15 -7.20 -10.83 -9.61
N TYR A 16 -6.66 -9.61 -9.78
CA TYR A 16 -6.59 -8.95 -11.10
C TYR A 16 -5.87 -9.83 -12.13
N ARG A 17 -4.71 -10.39 -11.75
CA ARG A 17 -3.97 -11.27 -12.66
C ARG A 17 -4.71 -12.55 -12.98
N THR A 18 -5.42 -13.13 -12.00
CA THR A 18 -6.28 -14.30 -12.18
C THR A 18 -7.40 -13.99 -13.18
N ALA A 19 -8.17 -12.92 -12.96
CA ALA A 19 -9.26 -12.50 -13.82
C ALA A 19 -8.79 -12.26 -15.26
N ARG A 20 -7.69 -11.52 -15.43
CA ARG A 20 -7.11 -11.22 -16.74
C ARG A 20 -6.64 -12.47 -17.48
N THR A 21 -6.02 -13.41 -16.77
CA THR A 21 -5.51 -14.65 -17.36
C THR A 21 -6.66 -15.58 -17.74
N LEU A 22 -7.64 -15.79 -16.84
CA LEU A 22 -8.83 -16.58 -17.08
C LEU A 22 -9.65 -16.07 -18.27
N SER A 23 -9.90 -14.76 -18.33
CA SER A 23 -10.62 -14.12 -19.44
C SER A 23 -9.99 -14.45 -20.79
N ARG A 24 -8.66 -14.38 -20.89
CA ARG A 24 -7.91 -14.71 -22.11
C ARG A 24 -7.95 -16.20 -22.45
N MET A 25 -7.84 -17.08 -21.45
CA MET A 25 -7.81 -18.54 -21.64
C MET A 25 -9.17 -19.10 -21.99
N THR A 26 -10.21 -18.67 -21.30
CA THR A 26 -11.57 -19.22 -21.46
C THR A 26 -12.27 -18.70 -22.70
N ARG A 27 -11.89 -17.49 -23.21
CA ARG A 27 -12.47 -16.88 -24.41
C ARG A 27 -14.00 -16.93 -24.42
N GLY A 28 -14.62 -16.56 -23.30
CA GLY A 28 -16.06 -16.54 -23.12
C GLY A 28 -16.72 -17.92 -22.86
N ARG A 29 -15.95 -19.00 -22.68
CA ARG A 29 -16.50 -20.33 -22.33
C ARG A 29 -16.82 -20.48 -20.85
N ALA A 30 -16.54 -19.48 -20.01
CA ALA A 30 -16.91 -19.41 -18.60
C ALA A 30 -17.48 -18.01 -18.28
N HIS A 31 -18.34 -17.94 -17.28
CA HIS A 31 -18.76 -16.68 -16.68
C HIS A 31 -17.77 -16.34 -15.56
N ILE A 32 -17.04 -15.24 -15.72
CA ILE A 32 -16.05 -14.78 -14.75
C ILE A 32 -16.62 -13.55 -14.05
N THR A 33 -16.76 -13.61 -12.74
CA THR A 33 -17.18 -12.50 -11.88
C THR A 33 -16.02 -12.14 -10.96
N LEU A 34 -15.69 -10.84 -10.89
CA LEU A 34 -14.71 -10.28 -9.98
C LEU A 34 -15.47 -9.43 -8.96
N LEU A 35 -15.45 -9.85 -7.70
CA LEU A 35 -15.99 -9.08 -6.58
C LEU A 35 -14.87 -8.27 -5.97
N ASN A 36 -15.04 -6.95 -5.91
CA ASN A 36 -14.06 -6.03 -5.32
C ASN A 36 -14.76 -4.78 -4.81
N PRO A 37 -14.32 -4.19 -3.68
CA PRO A 37 -14.93 -2.97 -3.16
C PRO A 37 -14.77 -1.75 -4.06
N THR A 38 -13.77 -1.72 -4.95
CA THR A 38 -13.51 -0.60 -5.85
C THR A 38 -13.49 -1.03 -7.32
N ASP A 39 -13.62 -0.07 -8.22
CA ASP A 39 -13.61 -0.27 -9.68
C ASP A 39 -12.18 -0.27 -10.30
N TYR A 40 -11.15 -0.27 -9.45
CA TYR A 40 -9.77 -0.20 -9.91
C TYR A 40 -8.86 -1.27 -9.28
N PHE A 41 -7.81 -1.62 -10.00
CA PHE A 41 -6.61 -2.27 -9.48
C PHE A 41 -5.63 -1.21 -9.01
N LEU A 42 -5.15 -1.30 -7.77
CA LEU A 42 -4.16 -0.38 -7.19
C LEU A 42 -2.73 -0.92 -7.39
N TYR A 43 -1.88 -0.13 -8.03
CA TYR A 43 -0.45 -0.43 -8.15
C TYR A 43 0.32 0.09 -6.94
N LEU A 44 0.22 -0.64 -5.82
CA LEU A 44 0.75 -0.30 -4.51
C LEU A 44 2.20 0.18 -4.46
N PRO A 45 3.17 -0.37 -5.25
CA PRO A 45 4.57 0.03 -5.15
C PRO A 45 4.86 1.52 -5.40
N LEU A 46 3.93 2.24 -6.02
CA LEU A 46 4.08 3.69 -6.26
C LEU A 46 3.24 4.56 -5.31
N LEU A 47 2.61 3.95 -4.31
CA LEU A 47 1.76 4.67 -3.35
C LEU A 47 2.52 5.72 -2.51
N PRO A 48 3.77 5.49 -2.05
CA PRO A 48 4.56 6.50 -1.35
C PRO A 48 4.78 7.78 -2.17
N GLN A 49 4.88 7.66 -3.49
CA GLN A 49 5.01 8.81 -4.39
C GLN A 49 3.71 9.62 -4.50
N VAL A 50 2.54 8.97 -4.35
CA VAL A 50 1.24 9.66 -4.27
C VAL A 50 1.14 10.48 -2.98
N ALA A 51 1.51 9.89 -1.84
CA ALA A 51 1.52 10.56 -0.55
C ALA A 51 2.49 11.76 -0.49
N ALA A 52 3.55 11.73 -1.30
CA ALA A 52 4.53 12.82 -1.41
C ALA A 52 4.27 13.80 -2.57
N GLY A 53 3.11 13.72 -3.22
CA GLY A 53 2.74 14.64 -4.30
C GLY A 53 3.57 14.53 -5.58
N VAL A 54 4.29 13.41 -5.77
CA VAL A 54 5.05 13.12 -7.01
C VAL A 54 4.14 12.62 -8.11
N LEU A 55 3.18 11.76 -7.73
CA LEU A 55 2.22 11.17 -8.66
C LEU A 55 0.79 11.58 -8.29
N GLU A 56 -0.01 11.87 -9.31
CA GLU A 56 -1.44 11.99 -9.15
C GLU A 56 -2.09 10.65 -8.80
N PRO A 57 -3.10 10.60 -7.93
CA PRO A 57 -3.73 9.35 -7.46
C PRO A 57 -4.18 8.42 -8.59
N ARG A 58 -4.74 9.00 -9.66
CA ARG A 58 -5.22 8.24 -10.84
C ARG A 58 -4.10 7.56 -11.64
N ARG A 59 -2.83 7.87 -11.35
CA ARG A 59 -1.70 7.22 -12.05
C ARG A 59 -1.43 5.81 -11.56
N VAL A 60 -1.70 5.58 -10.28
CA VAL A 60 -1.48 4.28 -9.64
C VAL A 60 -2.73 3.39 -9.63
N THR A 61 -3.88 3.91 -10.07
CA THR A 61 -5.13 3.16 -10.24
C THR A 61 -5.37 2.77 -11.69
N VAL A 62 -5.78 1.55 -11.92
CA VAL A 62 -6.05 0.99 -13.25
C VAL A 62 -7.49 0.52 -13.30
N SER A 63 -8.33 1.09 -14.17
CA SER A 63 -9.73 0.71 -14.33
C SER A 63 -9.88 -0.79 -14.61
N LEU A 64 -10.69 -1.46 -13.80
CA LEU A 64 -11.00 -2.88 -13.96
C LEU A 64 -11.88 -3.09 -15.19
N SER A 65 -12.87 -2.25 -15.39
CA SER A 65 -13.79 -2.36 -16.54
C SER A 65 -13.06 -2.19 -17.88
N ASP A 66 -12.13 -1.22 -17.97
CA ASP A 66 -11.38 -0.99 -19.22
C ASP A 66 -10.37 -2.11 -19.53
N THR A 67 -9.75 -2.67 -18.49
CA THR A 67 -8.70 -3.67 -18.66
C THR A 67 -9.18 -5.12 -18.63
N LEU A 68 -10.43 -5.34 -18.18
CA LEU A 68 -11.10 -6.64 -18.06
C LEU A 68 -12.50 -6.64 -18.71
N PRO A 69 -12.65 -6.27 -20.00
CA PRO A 69 -13.98 -6.05 -20.61
C PRO A 69 -14.87 -7.30 -20.66
N ASN A 70 -14.30 -8.50 -20.52
CA ASN A 70 -15.03 -9.78 -20.54
C ASN A 70 -15.17 -10.40 -19.12
N VAL A 71 -14.99 -9.62 -18.07
CA VAL A 71 -15.16 -10.02 -16.68
C VAL A 71 -16.26 -9.16 -16.08
N ARG A 72 -17.25 -9.77 -15.46
CA ARG A 72 -18.29 -9.06 -14.72
C ARG A 72 -17.69 -8.52 -13.43
N LEU A 73 -17.60 -7.20 -13.31
CA LEU A 73 -17.26 -6.54 -12.06
C LEU A 73 -18.52 -6.44 -11.19
N VAL A 74 -18.41 -6.86 -9.94
CA VAL A 74 -19.39 -6.62 -8.87
C VAL A 74 -18.69 -5.78 -7.82
N LEU A 75 -19.21 -4.58 -7.56
CA LEU A 75 -18.72 -3.73 -6.49
C LEU A 75 -19.31 -4.22 -5.16
N GLY A 76 -18.45 -4.49 -4.20
CA GLY A 76 -18.86 -4.96 -2.89
C GLY A 76 -17.75 -5.68 -2.14
N GLU A 77 -18.02 -5.93 -0.89
CA GLU A 77 -17.16 -6.64 0.06
C GLU A 77 -17.77 -8.01 0.38
N ALA A 78 -16.94 -9.06 0.39
CA ALA A 78 -17.41 -10.39 0.73
C ALA A 78 -17.62 -10.50 2.25
N ASP A 79 -18.82 -10.90 2.66
CA ASP A 79 -19.19 -11.01 4.08
C ASP A 79 -19.09 -12.43 4.57
N ARG A 80 -19.64 -13.37 3.79
CA ARG A 80 -19.75 -14.78 4.17
C ARG A 80 -19.68 -15.70 2.96
N ILE A 81 -19.03 -16.82 3.11
CA ILE A 81 -18.92 -17.85 2.09
C ILE A 81 -19.55 -19.16 2.63
N ASP A 82 -20.57 -19.63 1.96
CA ASP A 82 -21.11 -20.97 2.16
C ASP A 82 -20.42 -21.93 1.20
N LEU A 83 -19.49 -22.71 1.74
CA LEU A 83 -18.68 -23.64 0.95
C LEU A 83 -19.48 -24.85 0.44
N ASP A 84 -20.47 -25.32 1.22
CA ASP A 84 -21.26 -26.49 0.86
C ASP A 84 -22.36 -26.12 -0.14
N GLY A 85 -22.98 -24.95 0.03
CA GLY A 85 -23.93 -24.38 -0.90
C GLY A 85 -23.28 -23.70 -2.12
N GLN A 86 -21.95 -23.64 -2.18
CA GLN A 86 -21.19 -22.94 -3.25
C GLN A 86 -21.71 -21.54 -3.53
N THR A 87 -21.89 -20.77 -2.47
CA THR A 87 -22.50 -19.43 -2.52
C THR A 87 -21.70 -18.44 -1.70
N LEU A 88 -21.43 -17.27 -2.27
CA LEU A 88 -20.78 -16.14 -1.62
C LEU A 88 -21.78 -15.03 -1.41
N HIS A 89 -21.86 -14.49 -0.18
CA HIS A 89 -22.64 -13.32 0.18
C HIS A 89 -21.72 -12.10 0.23
N TYR A 90 -22.24 -10.97 -0.22
CA TYR A 90 -21.49 -9.71 -0.23
C TYR A 90 -22.40 -8.52 0.08
N THR A 91 -21.83 -7.45 0.59
CA THR A 91 -22.47 -6.15 0.76
C THR A 91 -21.91 -5.18 -0.28
N GLY A 92 -22.78 -4.55 -1.03
CA GLY A 92 -22.42 -3.53 -2.00
C GLY A 92 -22.17 -2.16 -1.37
N PRO A 93 -21.70 -1.17 -2.17
CA PRO A 93 -21.29 0.14 -1.66
C PRO A 93 -22.45 0.97 -1.09
N GLU A 94 -23.68 0.70 -1.46
CA GLU A 94 -24.88 1.38 -0.96
C GLU A 94 -25.52 0.64 0.23
N GLY A 95 -24.89 -0.46 0.69
CA GLY A 95 -25.38 -1.30 1.80
C GLY A 95 -26.33 -2.42 1.37
N GLU A 96 -26.52 -2.59 0.05
CA GLU A 96 -27.31 -3.67 -0.50
C GLU A 96 -26.61 -5.02 -0.35
N GLY A 97 -27.32 -6.04 0.13
CA GLY A 97 -26.85 -7.41 0.18
C GLY A 97 -27.00 -8.12 -1.16
N GLY A 98 -26.01 -8.93 -1.52
CA GLY A 98 -26.04 -9.73 -2.74
C GLY A 98 -25.50 -11.14 -2.55
N THR A 99 -25.75 -12.00 -3.55
CA THR A 99 -25.32 -13.40 -3.52
C THR A 99 -24.76 -13.83 -4.87
N LEU A 100 -23.62 -14.50 -4.86
CA LEU A 100 -22.96 -15.04 -6.04
C LEU A 100 -22.77 -16.55 -5.89
N ALA A 101 -23.45 -17.31 -6.74
CA ALA A 101 -23.24 -18.76 -6.83
C ALA A 101 -22.04 -19.05 -7.74
N TYR A 102 -21.25 -20.06 -7.41
CA TYR A 102 -20.01 -20.39 -8.14
C TYR A 102 -19.86 -21.90 -8.37
N ASP A 103 -19.17 -22.26 -9.43
CA ASP A 103 -18.65 -23.61 -9.67
C ASP A 103 -17.15 -23.67 -9.33
N ARG A 104 -16.48 -22.52 -9.33
CA ARG A 104 -15.11 -22.32 -8.81
C ARG A 104 -15.00 -20.97 -8.12
N LEU A 105 -14.36 -20.97 -6.96
CA LEU A 105 -14.11 -19.77 -6.18
C LEU A 105 -12.59 -19.57 -6.06
N VAL A 106 -12.12 -18.34 -6.28
CA VAL A 106 -10.73 -17.92 -6.08
C VAL A 106 -10.69 -16.84 -5.01
N LEU A 107 -10.08 -17.14 -3.87
CA LEU A 107 -9.87 -16.18 -2.80
C LEU A 107 -8.54 -15.44 -3.03
N ALA A 108 -8.63 -14.15 -3.24
CA ALA A 108 -7.52 -13.23 -3.46
C ALA A 108 -7.73 -11.90 -2.70
N ALA A 109 -8.39 -11.95 -1.54
CA ALA A 109 -8.77 -10.80 -0.72
C ALA A 109 -7.56 -9.98 -0.20
N GLY A 110 -6.36 -10.57 -0.23
CA GLY A 110 -5.13 -9.86 0.12
C GLY A 110 -4.88 -9.83 1.62
N SER A 111 -4.53 -8.66 2.14
CA SER A 111 -4.10 -8.46 3.51
C SER A 111 -4.60 -7.14 4.07
N VAL A 112 -4.62 -7.01 5.40
CA VAL A 112 -4.99 -5.80 6.14
C VAL A 112 -3.82 -5.35 7.01
N ASN A 113 -3.87 -4.13 7.56
CA ASN A 113 -2.85 -3.63 8.47
C ASN A 113 -2.70 -4.57 9.67
N LYS A 114 -1.46 -4.86 10.05
CA LYS A 114 -1.16 -5.60 11.27
C LYS A 114 -1.21 -4.64 12.45
N LEU A 115 -2.34 -4.63 13.15
CA LEU A 115 -2.51 -3.88 14.38
C LEU A 115 -1.92 -4.67 15.55
N LEU A 116 -1.00 -4.06 16.29
CA LEU A 116 -0.45 -4.60 17.54
C LEU A 116 -1.23 -4.02 18.73
N PRO A 117 -1.38 -4.77 19.84
CA PRO A 117 -2.10 -4.31 21.02
C PRO A 117 -1.25 -3.30 21.83
N ILE A 118 -0.95 -2.16 21.22
CA ILE A 118 -0.22 -1.05 21.81
C ILE A 118 -1.22 0.05 22.13
N PRO A 119 -1.29 0.54 23.40
CA PRO A 119 -2.25 1.56 23.79
C PRO A 119 -2.20 2.80 22.88
N GLY A 120 -3.36 3.27 22.44
CA GLY A 120 -3.54 4.47 21.63
C GLY A 120 -3.14 4.33 20.15
N VAL A 121 -2.52 3.22 19.73
CA VAL A 121 -2.12 3.06 18.31
C VAL A 121 -3.35 2.94 17.39
N ALA A 122 -4.38 2.22 17.79
CA ALA A 122 -5.60 2.10 16.99
C ALA A 122 -6.29 3.45 16.78
N GLU A 123 -6.23 4.34 17.75
CA GLU A 123 -6.92 5.64 17.76
C GLU A 123 -6.11 6.74 17.06
N TYR A 124 -4.79 6.75 17.22
CA TYR A 124 -3.96 7.88 16.80
C TYR A 124 -3.03 7.59 15.63
N ALA A 125 -2.82 6.33 15.26
CA ALA A 125 -1.98 6.00 14.12
C ALA A 125 -2.77 5.96 12.79
N HIS A 126 -2.08 6.26 11.71
CA HIS A 126 -2.58 6.18 10.35
C HIS A 126 -1.90 5.04 9.61
N GLY A 127 -2.68 4.17 8.98
CA GLY A 127 -2.17 3.12 8.11
C GLY A 127 -1.57 3.67 6.81
N PHE A 128 -0.92 2.79 6.07
CA PHE A 128 -0.41 3.12 4.74
C PHE A 128 -0.48 1.88 3.84
N ARG A 129 -1.69 1.50 3.44
CA ARG A 129 -1.94 0.31 2.62
C ARG A 129 -2.73 0.61 1.35
N GLY A 130 -3.63 1.57 1.40
CA GLY A 130 -4.54 1.91 0.32
C GLY A 130 -4.42 3.35 -0.17
N LEU A 131 -5.11 3.63 -1.27
CA LEU A 131 -5.15 4.97 -1.84
C LEU A 131 -5.75 6.01 -0.89
N PRO A 132 -6.86 5.72 -0.18
CA PRO A 132 -7.42 6.67 0.79
C PRO A 132 -6.45 7.06 1.89
N GLU A 133 -5.68 6.10 2.43
CA GLU A 133 -4.66 6.36 3.46
C GLU A 133 -3.53 7.25 2.93
N ALA A 134 -3.07 7.03 1.70
CA ALA A 134 -2.04 7.86 1.07
C ALA A 134 -2.52 9.29 0.82
N LEU A 135 -3.76 9.46 0.36
CA LEU A 135 -4.38 10.77 0.15
C LEU A 135 -4.58 11.51 1.46
N TYR A 136 -5.08 10.81 2.48
CA TYR A 136 -5.23 11.38 3.82
C TYR A 136 -3.87 11.84 4.37
N LEU A 137 -2.84 10.98 4.29
CA LEU A 137 -1.50 11.31 4.80
C LEU A 137 -0.92 12.55 4.09
N ARG A 138 -1.05 12.65 2.77
CA ARG A 138 -0.62 13.84 2.00
C ARG A 138 -1.29 15.11 2.51
N ASP A 139 -2.60 15.08 2.66
CA ASP A 139 -3.38 16.23 3.11
C ASP A 139 -3.09 16.56 4.59
N HIS A 140 -2.95 15.53 5.44
CA HIS A 140 -2.60 15.68 6.85
C HIS A 140 -1.22 16.31 7.04
N VAL A 141 -0.19 15.80 6.35
CA VAL A 141 1.18 16.34 6.41
C VAL A 141 1.20 17.80 5.96
N THR A 142 0.54 18.12 4.85
CA THR A 142 0.43 19.50 4.36
C THR A 142 -0.23 20.40 5.40
N ARG A 143 -1.33 19.94 6.02
CA ARG A 143 -2.02 20.66 7.09
C ARG A 143 -1.14 20.89 8.30
N GLN A 144 -0.37 19.88 8.73
CA GLN A 144 0.52 20.02 9.87
C GLN A 144 1.62 21.07 9.61
N VAL A 145 2.17 21.12 8.39
CA VAL A 145 3.14 22.16 7.99
C VAL A 145 2.50 23.56 8.00
N GLU A 146 1.26 23.70 7.51
CA GLU A 146 0.55 25.00 7.57
C GLU A 146 0.27 25.45 9.01
N LEU A 147 -0.24 24.54 9.84
CA LEU A 147 -0.51 24.83 11.26
C LEU A 147 0.77 25.11 12.05
N ALA A 148 1.89 24.45 11.70
CA ALA A 148 3.18 24.74 12.30
C ALA A 148 3.70 26.14 11.93
N ALA A 149 3.47 26.56 10.68
CA ALA A 149 3.84 27.90 10.23
C ALA A 149 3.02 29.02 10.89
N ALA A 150 1.81 28.72 11.32
CA ALA A 150 0.92 29.65 12.03
C ALA A 150 1.05 29.57 13.56
N ALA A 151 1.85 28.66 14.11
CA ALA A 151 2.02 28.50 15.55
C ALA A 151 2.96 29.55 16.13
N ASP A 152 2.50 30.25 17.16
CA ASP A 152 3.32 31.24 17.90
C ASP A 152 4.30 30.56 18.86
N ASP A 153 3.97 29.36 19.34
CA ASP A 153 4.80 28.58 20.26
C ASP A 153 5.77 27.64 19.52
N PRO A 154 7.09 27.75 19.77
CA PRO A 154 8.10 26.89 19.15
C PRO A 154 7.90 25.39 19.40
N LYS A 155 7.35 24.98 20.57
CA LYS A 155 7.08 23.57 20.87
C LYS A 155 5.95 23.05 20.00
N SER A 156 4.86 23.79 19.87
CA SER A 156 3.74 23.45 18.99
C SER A 156 4.20 23.34 17.53
N CYS A 157 5.05 24.27 17.06
CA CYS A 157 5.66 24.21 15.74
C CYS A 157 6.48 22.92 15.57
N ALA A 158 7.35 22.58 16.54
CA ALA A 158 8.20 21.40 16.50
C ALA A 158 7.38 20.10 16.50
N ALA A 159 6.35 19.99 17.37
CA ALA A 159 5.47 18.83 17.43
C ALA A 159 4.73 18.57 16.11
N ARG A 160 4.25 19.64 15.44
CA ARG A 160 3.57 19.55 14.13
C ARG A 160 4.54 19.24 12.98
N CYS A 161 5.80 19.61 13.13
CA CYS A 161 6.86 19.30 12.15
C CYS A 161 7.55 17.95 12.41
N THR A 162 7.13 17.20 13.43
CA THR A 162 7.65 15.85 13.72
C THR A 162 6.67 14.80 13.21
N PHE A 163 7.17 13.90 12.35
CA PHE A 163 6.41 12.83 11.70
C PHE A 163 7.05 11.49 12.07
N VAL A 164 6.33 10.64 12.78
CA VAL A 164 6.84 9.34 13.24
C VAL A 164 6.32 8.24 12.35
N VAL A 165 7.20 7.43 11.78
CA VAL A 165 6.91 6.25 10.98
C VAL A 165 7.42 5.02 11.71
N VAL A 166 6.55 4.05 11.97
CA VAL A 166 6.90 2.78 12.62
C VAL A 166 6.89 1.66 11.60
N GLY A 167 8.00 0.95 11.52
CA GLY A 167 8.25 -0.13 10.56
C GLY A 167 9.22 0.30 9.45
N ALA A 168 10.47 -0.18 9.52
CA ALA A 168 11.52 0.11 8.54
C ALA A 168 11.65 -0.96 7.44
N GLY A 169 10.52 -1.59 7.08
CA GLY A 169 10.38 -2.38 5.85
C GLY A 169 10.31 -1.48 4.61
N TYR A 170 9.94 -2.05 3.47
CA TYR A 170 9.86 -1.32 2.19
C TYR A 170 8.99 -0.06 2.28
N THR A 171 7.74 -0.22 2.71
CA THR A 171 6.76 0.87 2.78
C THR A 171 7.20 2.01 3.68
N GLY A 172 7.57 1.72 4.94
CA GLY A 172 7.94 2.77 5.90
C GLY A 172 9.21 3.49 5.50
N THR A 173 10.20 2.78 4.94
CA THR A 173 11.43 3.37 4.40
C THR A 173 11.14 4.35 3.25
N GLU A 174 10.27 3.98 2.32
CA GLU A 174 9.87 4.84 1.20
C GLU A 174 9.02 6.03 1.67
N VAL A 175 8.06 5.79 2.59
CA VAL A 175 7.23 6.86 3.18
C VAL A 175 8.09 7.90 3.89
N ALA A 176 9.05 7.48 4.73
CA ALA A 176 9.94 8.39 5.44
C ALA A 176 10.84 9.18 4.47
N ALA A 177 11.42 8.52 3.46
CA ALA A 177 12.28 9.16 2.46
C ALA A 177 11.52 10.20 1.63
N HIS A 178 10.37 9.83 1.11
CA HIS A 178 9.54 10.72 0.28
C HIS A 178 8.88 11.82 1.10
N GLY A 179 8.44 11.51 2.33
CA GLY A 179 7.83 12.46 3.25
C GLY A 179 8.80 13.57 3.66
N GLN A 180 10.05 13.24 4.00
CA GLN A 180 11.08 14.24 4.30
C GLN A 180 11.30 15.19 3.12
N MET A 181 11.44 14.66 1.91
CA MET A 181 11.59 15.48 0.71
C MET A 181 10.38 16.36 0.43
N PHE A 182 9.18 15.86 0.69
CA PHE A 182 7.94 16.60 0.47
C PHE A 182 7.80 17.78 1.42
N THR A 183 8.07 17.58 2.71
CA THR A 183 8.00 18.65 3.73
C THR A 183 9.15 19.65 3.56
N ASP A 184 10.37 19.20 3.24
CA ASP A 184 11.50 20.08 2.94
C ASP A 184 11.19 21.01 1.75
N ALA A 185 10.52 20.49 0.71
CA ALA A 185 10.12 21.28 -0.44
C ALA A 185 9.08 22.36 -0.09
N GLN A 186 8.14 22.05 0.84
CA GLN A 186 7.14 23.01 1.33
C GLN A 186 7.77 24.14 2.16
N VAL A 187 8.71 23.79 3.04
CA VAL A 187 9.38 24.77 3.91
C VAL A 187 10.31 25.68 3.11
N ARG A 188 11.15 25.12 2.23
CA ARG A 188 12.18 25.86 1.49
C ARG A 188 11.63 26.97 0.60
N LYS A 189 10.44 26.80 0.07
CA LYS A 189 9.84 27.72 -0.90
C LYS A 189 9.06 28.87 -0.28
N HIS A 190 8.77 28.83 1.00
CA HIS A 190 7.93 29.81 1.66
C HIS A 190 8.72 30.66 2.64
N PRO A 191 8.85 32.00 2.41
CA PRO A 191 9.66 32.87 3.27
C PRO A 191 9.26 32.83 4.75
N LEU A 192 7.96 32.74 5.05
CA LEU A 192 7.45 32.68 6.43
C LEU A 192 7.72 31.33 7.14
N ARG A 193 8.24 30.33 6.43
CA ARG A 193 8.61 29.02 6.97
C ARG A 193 10.12 28.87 7.17
N GLN A 194 10.87 29.94 6.96
CA GLN A 194 12.31 29.93 7.21
C GLN A 194 12.56 29.64 8.69
N GLY A 195 13.39 28.62 8.96
CA GLY A 195 13.66 28.18 10.33
C GLY A 195 12.88 26.96 10.78
N MET A 196 11.76 26.63 10.15
CA MET A 196 11.08 25.34 10.39
C MET A 196 12.01 24.17 10.02
N ARG A 197 11.93 23.10 10.80
CA ARG A 197 12.76 21.88 10.61
C ARG A 197 11.87 20.64 10.62
N PRO A 198 11.25 20.28 9.49
CA PRO A 198 10.53 19.02 9.38
C PRO A 198 11.44 17.85 9.75
N ARG A 199 10.99 16.97 10.62
CA ARG A 199 11.73 15.81 11.12
C ARG A 199 10.91 14.56 10.89
N TRP A 200 11.36 13.69 10.03
CA TRP A 200 10.80 12.35 9.87
C TRP A 200 11.62 11.35 10.65
N MET A 201 10.97 10.66 11.59
CA MET A 201 11.59 9.61 12.38
C MET A 201 11.14 8.26 11.85
N LEU A 202 12.06 7.37 11.57
CA LEU A 202 11.80 5.99 11.15
C LEU A 202 12.24 5.05 12.26
N LEU A 203 11.28 4.33 12.84
CA LEU A 203 11.47 3.44 13.99
C LEU A 203 11.24 1.98 13.56
N ASP A 204 12.06 1.08 14.07
CA ASP A 204 11.82 -0.37 13.95
C ASP A 204 12.51 -1.11 15.09
N VAL A 205 11.92 -2.24 15.54
CA VAL A 205 12.53 -3.18 16.48
C VAL A 205 13.70 -3.96 15.87
N ALA A 206 13.76 -4.05 14.56
CA ALA A 206 14.86 -4.70 13.84
C ALA A 206 16.18 -3.91 14.02
N PRO A 207 17.33 -4.58 13.95
CA PRO A 207 18.64 -3.92 14.12
C PRO A 207 19.06 -3.06 12.92
N ARG A 208 18.36 -3.15 11.77
CA ARG A 208 18.68 -2.40 10.56
C ARG A 208 17.45 -2.15 9.70
N VAL A 209 17.50 -1.13 8.87
CA VAL A 209 16.46 -0.86 7.87
C VAL A 209 16.42 -1.97 6.83
N LEU A 210 15.24 -2.24 6.26
CA LEU A 210 15.05 -3.25 5.21
C LEU A 210 15.71 -4.60 5.59
N PRO A 211 15.34 -5.20 6.73
CA PRO A 211 16.03 -6.38 7.28
C PRO A 211 16.03 -7.60 6.33
N GLU A 212 15.10 -7.65 5.39
CA GLU A 212 14.98 -8.70 4.37
C GLU A 212 15.96 -8.53 3.19
N MET A 213 16.59 -7.34 3.05
CA MET A 213 17.56 -7.08 2.00
C MET A 213 18.98 -7.48 2.42
N ASP A 214 19.85 -7.60 1.42
CA ASP A 214 21.30 -7.72 1.65
C ASP A 214 21.82 -6.59 2.53
N GLU A 215 22.76 -6.88 3.41
CA GLU A 215 23.30 -5.94 4.41
C GLU A 215 23.91 -4.69 3.78
N LYS A 216 24.60 -4.83 2.63
CA LYS A 216 25.20 -3.69 1.92
C LYS A 216 24.14 -2.74 1.38
N LEU A 217 23.02 -3.28 0.88
CA LEU A 217 21.91 -2.48 0.41
C LEU A 217 21.16 -1.83 1.56
N SER A 218 20.96 -2.54 2.67
CA SER A 218 20.38 -2.01 3.91
C SER A 218 21.21 -0.83 4.44
N THR A 219 22.54 -1.00 4.57
CA THR A 219 23.47 0.07 4.99
C THR A 219 23.43 1.25 4.02
N THR A 220 23.31 0.99 2.72
CA THR A 220 23.20 2.06 1.73
C THR A 220 21.88 2.82 1.86
N ALA A 221 20.78 2.12 2.09
CA ALA A 221 19.48 2.75 2.32
C ALA A 221 19.49 3.62 3.59
N ASP A 222 20.03 3.09 4.71
CA ASP A 222 20.19 3.85 5.96
C ASP A 222 20.99 5.13 5.74
N ARG A 223 22.13 5.03 5.06
CA ARG A 223 22.96 6.20 4.73
C ARG A 223 22.19 7.24 3.91
N VAL A 224 21.43 6.81 2.90
CA VAL A 224 20.65 7.74 2.07
C VAL A 224 19.55 8.40 2.88
N LEU A 225 18.83 7.66 3.74
CA LEU A 225 17.82 8.20 4.64
C LEU A 225 18.38 9.30 5.54
N ARG A 226 19.49 9.02 6.24
CA ARG A 226 20.17 9.98 7.12
C ARG A 226 20.70 11.20 6.36
N GLN A 227 21.25 11.01 5.15
CA GLN A 227 21.66 12.13 4.27
C GLN A 227 20.48 13.01 3.84
N ARG A 228 19.25 12.48 3.84
CA ARG A 228 18.03 13.24 3.58
C ARG A 228 17.48 13.95 4.81
N GLY A 229 18.06 13.71 5.99
CA GLY A 229 17.60 14.26 7.25
C GLY A 229 16.59 13.39 8.00
N VAL A 230 16.33 12.15 7.55
CA VAL A 230 15.49 11.20 8.28
C VAL A 230 16.23 10.73 9.53
N ASP A 231 15.59 10.84 10.69
CA ASP A 231 16.06 10.31 11.97
C ASP A 231 15.75 8.81 12.04
N VAL A 232 16.73 7.97 11.73
CA VAL A 232 16.58 6.51 11.71
C VAL A 232 16.97 5.93 13.05
N ARG A 233 16.03 5.28 13.74
CA ARG A 233 16.21 4.65 15.06
C ARG A 233 15.82 3.17 15.00
N MET A 234 16.83 2.33 14.92
CA MET A 234 16.65 0.88 14.94
C MET A 234 16.76 0.34 16.37
N GLY A 235 16.14 -0.81 16.61
CA GLY A 235 15.99 -1.39 17.96
C GLY A 235 15.00 -0.64 18.86
N THR A 236 14.22 0.28 18.28
CA THR A 236 13.28 1.16 19.01
C THR A 236 11.91 1.14 18.33
N SER A 237 10.84 1.17 19.13
CA SER A 237 9.47 1.25 18.63
C SER A 237 8.60 2.09 19.55
N VAL A 238 7.32 2.22 19.21
CA VAL A 238 6.32 2.89 20.03
C VAL A 238 5.81 1.92 21.10
N LYS A 239 5.78 2.36 22.33
CA LYS A 239 5.19 1.68 23.50
C LYS A 239 3.77 2.13 23.76
N GLU A 240 3.47 3.40 23.48
CA GLU A 240 2.17 4.02 23.69
C GLU A 240 2.01 5.21 22.75
N ALA A 241 0.81 5.43 22.23
CA ALA A 241 0.46 6.62 21.47
C ALA A 241 -0.59 7.44 22.21
N THR A 242 -0.45 8.77 22.15
CA THR A 242 -1.37 9.74 22.78
C THR A 242 -1.74 10.82 21.75
N PRO A 243 -2.74 11.68 22.03
CA PRO A 243 -3.04 12.82 21.17
C PRO A 243 -1.85 13.77 20.95
N ASP A 244 -0.94 13.84 21.93
CA ASP A 244 0.18 14.78 21.95
C ASP A 244 1.49 14.21 21.44
N GLY A 245 1.60 12.90 21.33
CA GLY A 245 2.83 12.27 20.87
C GLY A 245 2.88 10.77 21.14
N VAL A 246 4.08 10.24 21.13
CA VAL A 246 4.34 8.82 21.36
C VAL A 246 5.39 8.61 22.44
N VAL A 247 5.19 7.60 23.28
CA VAL A 247 6.20 7.07 24.21
C VAL A 247 6.94 5.96 23.47
N LEU A 248 8.25 6.06 23.38
CA LEU A 248 9.10 5.05 22.76
C LEU A 248 9.44 3.93 23.75
N THR A 249 9.96 2.81 23.24
CA THR A 249 10.33 1.65 24.07
C THR A 249 11.51 1.91 25.00
N ASP A 250 12.33 2.92 24.72
CA ASP A 250 13.43 3.42 25.58
C ASP A 250 12.96 4.42 26.64
N GLY A 251 11.68 4.80 26.64
CA GLY A 251 11.06 5.73 27.58
C GLY A 251 11.06 7.19 27.15
N GLU A 252 11.67 7.53 25.99
CA GLU A 252 11.59 8.89 25.44
C GLU A 252 10.15 9.21 25.03
N PHE A 253 9.66 10.41 25.40
CA PHE A 253 8.41 10.96 24.83
C PHE A 253 8.72 11.88 23.66
N VAL A 254 8.17 11.55 22.50
CA VAL A 254 8.31 12.34 21.28
C VAL A 254 7.01 13.06 20.99
N GLU A 255 7.03 14.39 21.13
CA GLU A 255 5.88 15.22 20.75
C GLU A 255 5.69 15.16 19.24
N THR A 256 4.50 14.73 18.79
CA THR A 256 4.12 14.62 17.37
C THR A 256 2.61 14.67 17.22
N ARG A 257 2.16 15.10 16.03
CA ARG A 257 0.75 15.03 15.62
C ARG A 257 0.56 14.04 14.46
N THR A 258 1.60 13.25 14.16
CA THR A 258 1.58 12.33 13.03
C THR A 258 2.29 11.03 13.39
N LEU A 259 1.54 9.94 13.48
CA LEU A 259 2.03 8.59 13.64
C LEU A 259 1.59 7.74 12.45
N VAL A 260 2.54 7.25 11.64
CA VAL A 260 2.28 6.38 10.49
C VAL A 260 2.68 4.95 10.82
N TRP A 261 1.75 4.01 10.63
CA TRP A 261 1.90 2.62 11.03
C TRP A 261 2.20 1.72 9.83
N CYS A 262 3.45 1.28 9.72
CA CYS A 262 3.98 0.46 8.61
C CYS A 262 4.60 -0.87 9.11
N VAL A 263 4.10 -1.44 10.21
CA VAL A 263 4.68 -2.65 10.86
C VAL A 263 4.35 -3.97 10.15
N GLY A 264 3.89 -3.90 8.92
CA GLY A 264 3.52 -5.04 8.11
C GLY A 264 2.00 -5.28 8.05
N VAL A 265 1.65 -6.40 7.44
CA VAL A 265 0.27 -6.78 7.15
C VAL A 265 -0.05 -8.16 7.71
N ARG A 266 -1.34 -8.45 7.91
CA ARG A 266 -1.87 -9.79 8.16
C ARG A 266 -2.84 -10.18 7.06
N PRO A 267 -3.08 -11.47 6.80
CA PRO A 267 -4.09 -11.91 5.84
C PRO A 267 -5.46 -11.30 6.14
N ASP A 268 -6.25 -11.11 5.10
CA ASP A 268 -7.62 -10.63 5.25
C ASP A 268 -8.44 -11.58 6.14
N PRO A 269 -9.19 -11.07 7.14
CA PRO A 269 -9.93 -11.89 8.10
C PRO A 269 -11.06 -12.72 7.48
N LEU A 270 -11.50 -12.44 6.26
CA LEU A 270 -12.49 -13.23 5.54
C LEU A 270 -12.17 -14.73 5.56
N VAL A 271 -10.87 -15.09 5.41
CA VAL A 271 -10.45 -16.50 5.35
C VAL A 271 -10.53 -17.20 6.70
N GLU A 272 -10.49 -16.48 7.81
CA GLU A 272 -10.61 -17.02 9.17
C GLU A 272 -12.03 -17.58 9.41
N SER A 273 -13.05 -16.97 8.81
CA SER A 273 -14.45 -17.39 8.95
C SER A 273 -14.78 -18.73 8.27
N LEU A 274 -13.87 -19.25 7.44
CA LEU A 274 -14.13 -20.48 6.67
C LEU A 274 -13.93 -21.78 7.47
N GLY A 275 -13.29 -21.73 8.65
CA GLY A 275 -13.02 -22.91 9.45
C GLY A 275 -12.09 -23.93 8.80
N LEU A 276 -11.31 -23.51 7.80
CA LEU A 276 -10.36 -24.36 7.06
C LEU A 276 -8.95 -24.31 7.67
N PRO A 277 -8.10 -25.32 7.42
CA PRO A 277 -6.73 -25.31 7.91
C PRO A 277 -5.93 -24.11 7.45
N MET A 278 -5.21 -23.47 8.38
CA MET A 278 -4.43 -22.26 8.13
C MET A 278 -3.00 -22.35 8.68
N GLU A 279 -2.11 -21.58 8.12
CA GLU A 279 -0.76 -21.32 8.61
C GLU A 279 -0.53 -19.83 8.76
N LYS A 280 -0.36 -19.36 10.00
CA LYS A 280 -0.20 -17.91 10.33
C LYS A 280 -1.31 -17.03 9.72
N GLY A 281 -2.56 -17.48 9.84
CA GLY A 281 -3.74 -16.77 9.33
C GLY A 281 -3.96 -16.88 7.80
N ARG A 282 -3.12 -17.65 7.09
CA ARG A 282 -3.27 -17.91 5.64
C ARG A 282 -3.85 -19.30 5.40
N LEU A 283 -4.76 -19.41 4.44
CA LEU A 283 -5.31 -20.71 4.03
C LEU A 283 -4.21 -21.62 3.50
N LEU A 284 -4.16 -22.84 4.00
CA LEU A 284 -3.29 -23.88 3.43
C LEU A 284 -3.79 -24.24 2.04
N VAL A 285 -2.89 -24.22 1.08
CA VAL A 285 -3.14 -24.67 -0.29
C VAL A 285 -2.07 -25.68 -0.74
N ASP A 286 -2.43 -26.49 -1.73
CA ASP A 286 -1.47 -27.37 -2.40
C ASP A 286 -0.56 -26.54 -3.35
N PRO A 287 0.48 -27.13 -3.95
CA PRO A 287 1.33 -26.44 -4.92
C PRO A 287 0.59 -25.92 -6.16
N HIS A 288 -0.64 -26.38 -6.41
CA HIS A 288 -1.50 -25.91 -7.50
C HIS A 288 -2.46 -24.81 -7.07
N LEU A 289 -2.29 -24.26 -5.84
CA LEU A 289 -3.10 -23.20 -5.27
C LEU A 289 -4.56 -23.60 -4.98
N GLN A 290 -4.84 -24.90 -4.89
CA GLN A 290 -6.14 -25.45 -4.52
C GLN A 290 -6.15 -25.76 -3.03
N VAL A 291 -7.29 -25.51 -2.37
CA VAL A 291 -7.47 -25.86 -0.96
C VAL A 291 -7.71 -27.35 -0.83
N PRO A 292 -6.93 -28.08 0.00
CA PRO A 292 -7.11 -29.52 0.20
C PRO A 292 -8.53 -29.88 0.66
N GLY A 293 -9.12 -30.91 0.05
CA GLY A 293 -10.50 -31.34 0.35
C GLY A 293 -11.61 -30.50 -0.27
N ARG A 294 -11.28 -29.39 -0.96
CA ARG A 294 -12.22 -28.47 -1.61
C ARG A 294 -11.83 -28.25 -3.08
N PRO A 295 -12.27 -29.14 -4.00
CA PRO A 295 -11.87 -29.08 -5.40
C PRO A 295 -12.39 -27.82 -6.13
N GLU A 296 -13.43 -27.17 -5.60
CA GLU A 296 -14.01 -25.93 -6.11
C GLU A 296 -13.26 -24.68 -5.66
N LEU A 297 -12.42 -24.77 -4.58
CA LEU A 297 -11.82 -23.63 -3.91
C LEU A 297 -10.32 -23.49 -4.20
N PHE A 298 -9.93 -22.30 -4.64
CA PHE A 298 -8.54 -21.89 -4.83
C PHE A 298 -8.25 -20.64 -4.00
N ALA A 299 -7.01 -20.51 -3.52
CA ALA A 299 -6.57 -19.28 -2.86
C ALA A 299 -5.20 -18.85 -3.35
N CYS A 300 -4.97 -17.52 -3.43
CA CYS A 300 -3.73 -16.95 -3.95
C CYS A 300 -3.45 -15.56 -3.39
N GLY A 301 -2.20 -15.13 -3.47
CA GLY A 301 -1.73 -13.89 -2.85
C GLY A 301 -1.58 -14.04 -1.34
N ASP A 302 -1.83 -12.95 -0.60
CA ASP A 302 -1.50 -12.86 0.81
C ASP A 302 -2.39 -13.73 1.71
N VAL A 303 -3.60 -14.09 1.27
CA VAL A 303 -4.50 -15.00 2.00
C VAL A 303 -4.11 -16.47 1.93
N ALA A 304 -3.15 -16.83 1.07
CA ALA A 304 -2.77 -18.23 0.83
C ALA A 304 -1.37 -18.55 1.35
N ALA A 305 -1.24 -19.65 2.09
CA ALA A 305 0.03 -20.28 2.46
C ALA A 305 0.46 -21.23 1.33
N VAL A 306 1.07 -20.66 0.29
CA VAL A 306 1.52 -21.40 -0.89
C VAL A 306 2.88 -22.04 -0.58
N PRO A 307 3.03 -23.37 -0.71
CA PRO A 307 4.30 -24.03 -0.46
C PRO A 307 5.42 -23.49 -1.37
N ASP A 308 6.57 -23.22 -0.78
CA ASP A 308 7.77 -22.89 -1.54
C ASP A 308 8.50 -24.19 -1.93
N LEU A 309 8.40 -24.56 -3.19
CA LEU A 309 8.97 -25.80 -3.70
C LEU A 309 10.51 -25.77 -3.79
N ASP A 310 11.11 -24.58 -3.71
CA ASP A 310 12.55 -24.40 -3.71
C ASP A 310 13.11 -24.39 -2.26
N LYS A 311 12.22 -24.24 -1.26
CA LYS A 311 12.52 -24.29 0.18
C LYS A 311 11.51 -25.18 0.91
N PRO A 312 11.63 -26.51 0.84
CA PRO A 312 10.68 -27.45 1.44
C PRO A 312 10.42 -27.14 2.93
N GLY A 313 9.14 -27.18 3.33
CA GLY A 313 8.70 -26.85 4.69
C GLY A 313 8.49 -25.37 4.95
N SER A 314 8.69 -24.52 3.96
CA SER A 314 8.38 -23.07 4.03
C SER A 314 7.27 -22.68 3.06
N TYR A 315 6.74 -21.48 3.26
CA TYR A 315 5.71 -20.89 2.41
C TYR A 315 6.21 -19.58 1.82
N THR A 316 5.73 -19.26 0.64
CA THR A 316 6.07 -18.01 -0.05
C THR A 316 5.68 -16.78 0.78
N PRO A 317 6.49 -15.70 0.80
CA PRO A 317 6.16 -14.49 1.53
C PRO A 317 5.00 -13.70 0.89
N MET A 318 4.34 -12.87 1.69
CA MET A 318 3.28 -11.95 1.23
C MET A 318 3.90 -10.76 0.50
N THR A 319 4.09 -10.89 -0.80
CA THR A 319 4.64 -9.82 -1.65
C THR A 319 3.87 -9.70 -2.96
N ALA A 320 3.87 -8.49 -3.53
CA ALA A 320 3.25 -8.22 -4.83
C ALA A 320 3.81 -9.11 -5.96
N GLN A 321 5.10 -9.47 -5.90
CA GLN A 321 5.73 -10.37 -6.86
C GLN A 321 5.13 -11.77 -6.83
N HIS A 322 5.00 -12.35 -5.61
CA HIS A 322 4.37 -13.66 -5.43
C HIS A 322 2.89 -13.60 -5.82
N ALA A 323 2.15 -12.61 -5.31
CA ALA A 323 0.73 -12.44 -5.59
C ALA A 323 0.44 -12.37 -7.10
N TRP A 324 1.22 -11.60 -7.86
CA TRP A 324 1.08 -11.51 -9.31
C TRP A 324 1.28 -12.83 -10.04
N ARG A 325 2.23 -13.63 -9.59
CA ARG A 325 2.51 -14.94 -10.19
C ARG A 325 1.55 -16.02 -9.73
N HIS A 326 1.17 -15.99 -8.45
CA HIS A 326 0.09 -16.83 -7.92
C HIS A 326 -1.16 -16.68 -8.78
N GLY A 327 -1.57 -15.44 -9.08
CA GLY A 327 -2.76 -15.19 -9.89
C GLY A 327 -2.70 -15.81 -11.28
N LYS A 328 -1.52 -15.87 -11.92
CA LYS A 328 -1.37 -16.56 -13.19
C LYS A 328 -1.56 -18.08 -13.04
N VAL A 329 -0.90 -18.67 -12.05
CA VAL A 329 -0.95 -20.14 -11.82
C VAL A 329 -2.34 -20.57 -11.35
N ALA A 330 -2.99 -19.77 -10.47
CA ALA A 330 -4.38 -20.00 -10.05
C ALA A 330 -5.32 -20.04 -11.26
N ALA A 331 -5.20 -19.06 -12.17
CA ALA A 331 -6.02 -19.03 -13.39
C ALA A 331 -5.80 -20.27 -14.28
N GLU A 332 -4.55 -20.68 -14.50
CA GLU A 332 -4.22 -21.87 -15.28
C GLU A 332 -4.83 -23.13 -14.66
N ASN A 333 -4.75 -23.27 -13.32
CA ASN A 333 -5.25 -24.43 -12.59
C ASN A 333 -6.79 -24.44 -12.47
N VAL A 334 -7.42 -23.28 -12.30
CA VAL A 334 -8.89 -23.16 -12.35
C VAL A 334 -9.40 -23.54 -13.75
N ALA A 335 -8.79 -23.04 -14.81
CA ALA A 335 -9.17 -23.41 -16.17
C ALA A 335 -8.98 -24.90 -16.44
N ALA A 336 -7.86 -25.50 -15.98
CA ALA A 336 -7.59 -26.93 -16.08
C ALA A 336 -8.64 -27.78 -15.34
N SER A 337 -9.06 -27.35 -14.13
CA SER A 337 -10.07 -28.04 -13.32
C SER A 337 -11.46 -28.07 -13.95
N LEU A 338 -11.71 -27.21 -14.91
CA LEU A 338 -12.96 -27.09 -15.67
C LEU A 338 -12.84 -27.68 -17.09
N GLY A 339 -11.70 -28.29 -17.45
CA GLY A 339 -11.46 -28.76 -18.81
C GLY A 339 -11.32 -27.64 -19.85
N LEU A 340 -11.11 -26.39 -19.41
CA LEU A 340 -10.98 -25.20 -20.26
C LEU A 340 -9.53 -24.78 -20.53
N GLY A 341 -8.58 -25.49 -19.92
CA GLY A 341 -7.14 -25.22 -20.01
C GLY A 341 -6.31 -26.46 -20.22
N GLY A 342 -4.98 -26.32 -20.19
CA GLY A 342 -4.03 -27.45 -20.24
C GLY A 342 -3.93 -28.19 -18.89
N ALA A 343 -2.83 -28.90 -18.68
CA ALA A 343 -2.56 -29.59 -17.42
C ALA A 343 -2.34 -28.60 -16.26
N ARG A 344 -2.66 -29.03 -15.04
CA ARG A 344 -2.36 -28.29 -13.80
C ARG A 344 -0.85 -28.10 -13.65
N LYS A 345 -0.45 -26.95 -13.12
CA LYS A 345 0.95 -26.57 -12.92
C LYS A 345 1.18 -26.18 -11.48
N PRO A 346 2.23 -26.71 -10.84
CA PRO A 346 2.63 -26.24 -9.52
C PRO A 346 3.22 -24.83 -9.62
N TYR A 347 3.05 -24.07 -8.56
CA TYR A 347 3.71 -22.79 -8.42
C TYR A 347 5.22 -22.97 -8.17
N ARG A 348 6.04 -22.29 -8.93
CA ARG A 348 7.48 -22.14 -8.72
C ARG A 348 7.85 -20.69 -8.79
N HIS A 349 8.64 -20.24 -7.82
CA HIS A 349 9.10 -18.86 -7.78
C HIS A 349 10.36 -18.67 -8.65
N ARG A 350 10.40 -17.54 -9.33
CA ARG A 350 11.62 -17.00 -9.92
C ARG A 350 11.84 -15.62 -9.35
N ASP A 351 12.82 -15.49 -8.48
CA ASP A 351 13.13 -14.20 -7.87
C ASP A 351 13.68 -13.24 -8.93
N LEU A 352 13.12 -12.03 -8.98
CA LEU A 352 13.59 -10.93 -9.83
C LEU A 352 14.36 -9.89 -9.03
N GLY A 353 14.55 -10.13 -7.72
CA GLY A 353 15.13 -9.19 -6.80
C GLY A 353 14.12 -8.16 -6.27
N PHE A 354 14.62 -7.22 -5.53
CA PHE A 354 13.85 -6.17 -4.86
C PHE A 354 14.29 -4.79 -5.32
N VAL A 355 13.38 -3.83 -5.20
CA VAL A 355 13.65 -2.41 -5.46
C VAL A 355 13.02 -1.58 -4.35
N VAL A 356 13.71 -0.53 -3.91
CA VAL A 356 13.24 0.44 -2.92
C VAL A 356 13.54 1.83 -3.44
N ASP A 357 12.52 2.66 -3.57
CA ASP A 357 12.66 4.05 -3.98
C ASP A 357 12.95 4.93 -2.75
N LEU A 358 14.13 5.51 -2.73
CA LEU A 358 14.55 6.41 -1.65
C LEU A 358 14.30 7.89 -1.98
N GLY A 359 13.47 8.14 -2.98
CA GLY A 359 13.09 9.48 -3.45
C GLY A 359 14.10 10.14 -4.41
N GLY A 360 13.63 11.08 -5.21
CA GLY A 360 14.41 11.72 -6.25
C GLY A 360 14.94 10.70 -7.27
N ALA A 361 16.24 10.72 -7.52
CA ALA A 361 16.89 9.76 -8.41
C ALA A 361 17.59 8.60 -7.66
N LYS A 362 17.43 8.49 -6.35
CA LYS A 362 18.15 7.51 -5.52
C LYS A 362 17.25 6.32 -5.16
N ALA A 363 17.76 5.12 -5.32
CA ALA A 363 17.12 3.87 -4.93
C ALA A 363 18.16 2.86 -4.45
N ALA A 364 17.68 1.78 -3.81
CA ALA A 364 18.44 0.56 -3.57
C ALA A 364 17.73 -0.59 -4.28
N ALA A 365 18.45 -1.41 -5.02
CA ALA A 365 17.88 -2.48 -5.82
C ALA A 365 18.85 -3.66 -5.94
N ASN A 366 18.32 -4.87 -6.09
CA ASN A 366 19.14 -6.04 -6.43
C ASN A 366 18.50 -6.87 -7.57
N PRO A 367 18.29 -6.26 -8.74
CA PRO A 367 17.67 -6.98 -9.85
C PRO A 367 18.47 -8.23 -10.19
N LEU A 368 17.80 -9.40 -10.18
CA LEU A 368 18.41 -10.70 -10.46
C LEU A 368 19.67 -11.00 -9.59
N GLY A 369 19.69 -10.47 -8.36
CA GLY A 369 20.81 -10.66 -7.41
C GLY A 369 21.98 -9.69 -7.59
N VAL A 370 21.91 -8.72 -8.52
CA VAL A 370 22.95 -7.71 -8.71
C VAL A 370 22.66 -6.47 -7.85
N PRO A 371 23.47 -6.17 -6.82
CA PRO A 371 23.22 -5.01 -5.96
C PRO A 371 23.53 -3.70 -6.70
N LEU A 372 22.54 -2.83 -6.78
CA LEU A 372 22.61 -1.49 -7.36
C LEU A 372 22.19 -0.45 -6.33
N SER A 373 22.79 0.74 -6.39
CA SER A 373 22.41 1.86 -5.53
C SER A 373 22.50 3.20 -6.28
N GLY A 374 21.89 4.24 -5.71
CA GLY A 374 21.93 5.60 -6.27
C GLY A 374 21.14 5.74 -7.57
N VAL A 375 21.66 6.53 -8.51
CA VAL A 375 20.98 6.86 -9.78
C VAL A 375 20.75 5.64 -10.68
N PRO A 376 21.72 4.72 -10.86
CA PRO A 376 21.48 3.50 -11.65
C PRO A 376 20.33 2.64 -11.07
N ALA A 377 20.29 2.47 -9.74
CA ALA A 377 19.18 1.78 -9.09
C ALA A 377 17.86 2.52 -9.32
N GLY A 378 17.83 3.84 -9.24
CA GLY A 378 16.65 4.67 -9.53
C GLY A 378 16.12 4.48 -10.95
N ALA A 379 17.00 4.42 -11.95
CA ALA A 379 16.61 4.15 -13.34
C ALA A 379 16.03 2.75 -13.52
N VAL A 380 16.67 1.73 -12.91
CA VAL A 380 16.17 0.34 -12.93
C VAL A 380 14.82 0.24 -12.22
N THR A 381 14.65 0.86 -11.05
CA THR A 381 13.40 0.87 -10.29
C THR A 381 12.26 1.47 -11.11
N ARG A 382 12.47 2.64 -11.71
CA ARG A 382 11.47 3.29 -12.57
C ARG A 382 11.14 2.46 -13.81
N GLY A 383 12.17 1.94 -14.48
CA GLY A 383 11.99 1.04 -15.63
C GLY A 383 11.20 -0.21 -15.28
N TYR A 384 11.49 -0.83 -14.14
CA TYR A 384 10.73 -1.97 -13.61
C TYR A 384 9.26 -1.63 -13.37
N HIS A 385 8.97 -0.53 -12.70
CA HIS A 385 7.59 -0.12 -12.42
C HIS A 385 6.81 0.17 -13.71
N LEU A 386 7.41 0.86 -14.69
CA LEU A 386 6.79 1.08 -15.98
C LEU A 386 6.51 -0.23 -16.72
N ALA A 387 7.44 -1.19 -16.68
CA ALA A 387 7.24 -2.50 -17.31
C ALA A 387 6.17 -3.34 -16.62
N ALA A 388 6.14 -3.33 -15.28
CA ALA A 388 5.25 -4.15 -14.47
C ALA A 388 3.81 -3.61 -14.40
N MET A 389 3.62 -2.30 -14.52
CA MET A 389 2.31 -1.66 -14.41
C MET A 389 1.41 -2.02 -15.59
N PRO A 390 0.16 -2.47 -15.36
CA PRO A 390 -0.74 -2.90 -16.43
C PRO A 390 -1.39 -1.75 -17.23
N GLY A 391 -1.21 -0.49 -16.80
CA GLY A 391 -1.75 0.71 -17.47
C GLY A 391 -0.99 1.97 -17.03
N ASN A 392 -1.41 3.12 -17.50
CA ASN A 392 -0.95 4.46 -17.09
C ASN A 392 0.56 4.76 -17.25
N ARG A 393 1.32 3.92 -17.92
CA ARG A 393 2.79 4.01 -18.02
C ARG A 393 3.28 5.38 -18.51
N VAL A 394 2.68 5.87 -19.59
CA VAL A 394 3.03 7.17 -20.18
C VAL A 394 2.71 8.31 -19.22
N ARG A 395 1.56 8.23 -18.52
CA ARG A 395 1.14 9.25 -17.56
C ARG A 395 2.06 9.29 -16.33
N VAL A 396 2.47 8.12 -15.81
CA VAL A 396 3.45 8.02 -14.72
C VAL A 396 4.81 8.59 -15.15
N ALA A 397 5.28 8.27 -16.35
CA ALA A 397 6.52 8.81 -16.88
C ALA A 397 6.46 10.33 -17.05
N ALA A 398 5.31 10.86 -17.48
CA ALA A 398 5.08 12.30 -17.60
C ALA A 398 5.08 13.00 -16.23
N ASP A 399 4.41 12.43 -15.21
CA ASP A 399 4.41 12.98 -13.85
C ASP A 399 5.84 12.99 -13.27
N TRP A 400 6.64 11.94 -13.48
CA TRP A 400 8.04 11.93 -13.06
C TRP A 400 8.89 13.00 -13.75
N LEU A 401 8.62 13.26 -15.03
CA LEU A 401 9.30 14.35 -15.76
C LEU A 401 8.89 15.71 -15.20
N LEU A 402 7.59 15.90 -14.94
CA LEU A 402 7.07 17.14 -14.35
C LEU A 402 7.63 17.35 -12.93
N ASP A 403 7.69 16.31 -12.09
CA ASP A 403 8.30 16.39 -10.74
C ASP A 403 9.80 16.75 -10.77
N ALA A 404 10.50 16.36 -11.85
CA ALA A 404 11.92 16.67 -12.01
C ALA A 404 12.18 18.15 -12.38
N VAL A 405 11.26 18.81 -13.09
CA VAL A 405 11.45 20.18 -13.62
C VAL A 405 10.57 21.22 -12.95
N LEU A 406 9.41 20.85 -12.41
CA LEU A 406 8.47 21.74 -11.77
C LEU A 406 8.44 21.54 -10.25
N PRO A 407 8.10 22.58 -9.49
CA PRO A 407 7.88 22.47 -8.07
C PRO A 407 6.66 21.60 -7.76
N ARG A 408 6.77 20.72 -6.77
CA ARG A 408 5.63 19.97 -6.23
C ARG A 408 4.56 20.90 -5.70
N GLN A 409 3.32 20.55 -5.95
CA GLN A 409 2.17 21.24 -5.38
C GLN A 409 1.81 20.61 -4.04
N ALA A 410 1.70 21.44 -3.00
CA ALA A 410 1.29 21.03 -1.68
C ALA A 410 -0.04 21.71 -1.36
N VAL A 411 -1.14 21.05 -1.72
CA VAL A 411 -2.51 21.54 -1.51
C VAL A 411 -3.31 20.46 -0.82
N GLN A 412 -4.08 20.84 0.20
CA GLN A 412 -5.03 19.95 0.85
C GLN A 412 -6.28 19.86 -0.02
N LEU A 413 -6.57 18.66 -0.53
CA LEU A 413 -7.76 18.44 -1.33
C LEU A 413 -9.00 18.14 -0.47
N GLY A 414 -8.81 17.66 0.77
CA GLY A 414 -9.88 17.35 1.71
C GLY A 414 -10.79 16.19 1.27
N LEU A 415 -10.29 15.33 0.37
CA LEU A 415 -11.08 14.24 -0.21
C LEU A 415 -11.34 13.10 0.77
N VAL A 416 -10.42 12.90 1.72
CA VAL A 416 -10.46 11.81 2.68
C VAL A 416 -10.39 12.36 4.10
N ARG A 417 -11.31 11.93 4.97
CA ARG A 417 -11.32 12.33 6.37
C ARG A 417 -10.71 11.24 7.25
N SER A 418 -10.17 11.60 8.43
CA SER A 418 -9.52 10.65 9.34
C SER A 418 -10.42 9.47 9.73
N TRP A 419 -11.68 9.73 10.01
CA TRP A 419 -12.64 8.69 10.38
C TRP A 419 -12.99 7.73 9.24
N SER A 420 -12.70 8.07 7.98
CA SER A 420 -12.94 7.19 6.83
C SER A 420 -11.78 6.25 6.52
N VAL A 421 -10.67 6.38 7.25
CA VAL A 421 -9.47 5.54 7.10
C VAL A 421 -8.96 5.03 8.46
N PRO A 422 -9.80 4.36 9.26
CA PRO A 422 -9.37 3.79 10.53
C PRO A 422 -8.36 2.67 10.28
N LEU A 423 -7.39 2.55 11.20
CA LEU A 423 -6.29 1.60 11.08
C LEU A 423 -6.74 0.13 11.16
N ASP A 424 -7.84 -0.12 11.85
CA ASP A 424 -8.41 -1.44 12.11
C ASP A 424 -9.37 -1.95 11.01
N THR A 425 -9.59 -1.17 9.96
CA THR A 425 -10.50 -1.58 8.86
C THR A 425 -9.87 -2.62 7.95
N SER A 426 -10.69 -3.58 7.50
CA SER A 426 -10.34 -4.56 6.48
C SER A 426 -10.34 -3.96 5.07
N SER A 427 -11.16 -2.95 4.81
CA SER A 427 -11.29 -2.30 3.50
C SER A 427 -11.29 -0.78 3.60
N PRO A 428 -10.11 -0.14 3.73
CA PRO A 428 -10.02 1.31 3.68
C PRO A 428 -10.39 1.89 2.30
N GLU A 429 -10.41 1.04 1.27
CA GLU A 429 -10.80 1.44 -0.09
C GLU A 429 -12.30 1.63 -0.27
N LEU A 430 -13.13 1.04 0.55
CA LEU A 430 -14.53 1.39 0.58
C LEU A 430 -14.64 2.84 1.04
N ALA A 431 -14.69 3.75 0.06
CA ALA A 431 -15.21 5.08 0.27
C ALA A 431 -16.65 4.87 0.76
N ARG A 432 -16.79 4.80 2.05
CA ARG A 432 -18.06 4.52 2.69
C ARG A 432 -19.01 5.62 2.27
N VAL A 433 -20.07 5.27 1.58
CA VAL A 433 -21.09 6.21 1.13
C VAL A 433 -21.76 6.83 2.36
N PRO A 434 -21.87 8.15 2.49
CA PRO A 434 -22.61 8.75 3.58
C PRO A 434 -24.05 8.26 3.59
N GLY A 435 -24.51 7.62 4.67
CA GLY A 435 -25.90 7.25 4.87
C GLY A 435 -26.25 5.77 4.95
N GLY A 436 -25.30 4.84 4.84
CA GLY A 436 -25.55 3.41 5.07
C GLY A 436 -25.96 3.11 6.52
N PRO A 437 -26.81 2.09 6.76
CA PRO A 437 -27.45 1.83 8.06
C PRO A 437 -26.45 1.58 9.20
N GLU A 438 -25.36 0.91 8.96
CA GLU A 438 -24.35 0.65 10.00
C GLU A 438 -23.57 1.90 10.42
N ARG A 439 -23.41 2.86 9.55
CA ARG A 439 -22.76 4.12 9.84
C ARG A 439 -23.54 5.08 10.69
N ARG A 440 -24.85 5.10 10.55
CA ARG A 440 -25.69 5.91 11.45
C ARG A 440 -25.56 5.43 12.89
N GLN A 441 -25.31 4.14 13.09
CA GLN A 441 -25.06 3.58 14.41
C GLN A 441 -23.65 3.89 14.92
N GLU A 442 -22.61 3.81 14.08
CA GLU A 442 -21.23 4.18 14.44
C GLU A 442 -21.06 5.69 14.61
N GLU A 443 -21.64 6.52 13.76
CA GLU A 443 -21.65 7.98 13.91
C GLU A 443 -22.46 8.42 15.13
N SER A 444 -23.59 7.77 15.40
CA SER A 444 -24.40 8.02 16.61
C SER A 444 -23.71 7.54 17.88
N ALA A 445 -22.93 6.45 17.83
CA ALA A 445 -22.14 5.97 18.95
C ALA A 445 -20.89 6.84 19.21
N ARG A 446 -20.30 7.43 18.16
CA ARG A 446 -19.14 8.35 18.26
C ARG A 446 -19.53 9.81 18.53
N SER A 447 -20.74 10.20 18.20
CA SER A 447 -21.33 11.52 18.50
C SER A 447 -22.20 11.54 19.75
N GLY A 448 -22.06 10.56 20.63
CA GLY A 448 -22.65 10.59 21.98
C GLY A 448 -22.20 11.83 22.75
N PRO A 449 -22.99 12.31 23.75
CA PRO A 449 -22.85 13.62 24.36
C PRO A 449 -21.55 13.95 25.06
N GLY A 450 -20.51 13.09 24.94
CA GLY A 450 -19.17 13.31 25.47
C GLY A 450 -18.13 13.83 24.47
N ALA A 451 -18.40 13.86 23.15
CA ALA A 451 -17.44 14.25 22.13
C ALA A 451 -17.54 15.74 21.69
N ALA A 452 -18.47 16.50 22.23
CA ALA A 452 -18.75 17.87 21.85
C ALA A 452 -18.07 18.95 22.73
N ILE A 453 -17.18 18.57 23.66
CA ILE A 453 -16.51 19.54 24.54
C ILE A 453 -14.99 19.40 24.38
N ALA A 454 -14.48 19.83 23.24
CA ALA A 454 -13.09 20.19 23.04
C ALA A 454 -12.94 21.14 21.84
N ALA A 455 -13.80 22.15 21.76
CA ALA A 455 -13.54 23.33 20.94
C ALA A 455 -14.09 24.53 21.70
N ASP A 456 -13.16 25.44 22.03
CA ASP A 456 -13.36 26.81 22.51
C ASP A 456 -13.91 27.04 23.92
N THR A 457 -13.00 27.35 24.85
CA THR A 457 -13.08 28.59 25.63
C THR A 457 -11.70 28.97 26.17
N HIS A 458 -11.01 29.83 25.47
CA HIS A 458 -10.09 30.79 26.08
C HIS A 458 -10.74 32.15 25.91
N ASP A 459 -11.28 32.67 27.00
CA ASP A 459 -11.33 34.13 27.19
C ASP A 459 -11.14 34.46 28.67
N GLY A 460 -10.29 35.42 28.91
CA GLY A 460 -9.84 35.85 30.21
C GLY A 460 -10.82 36.77 30.94
N GLY A 461 -10.67 36.81 32.26
CA GLY A 461 -11.35 37.86 33.05
C GLY A 461 -11.26 37.59 34.57
N THR A 462 -10.38 38.32 35.15
CA THR A 462 -10.16 38.57 36.61
C THR A 462 -11.41 38.99 37.36
N GLY A 463 -11.57 38.53 38.61
CA GLY A 463 -12.37 39.29 39.57
C GLY A 463 -12.96 38.49 40.73
N ALA A 464 -12.46 38.71 41.89
CA ALA A 464 -12.84 38.20 43.20
C ALA A 464 -14.26 38.55 43.66
N GLY A 465 -14.85 37.72 44.54
CA GLY A 465 -15.93 38.21 45.39
C GLY A 465 -16.88 37.13 45.93
N SER A 466 -16.75 36.88 47.20
CA SER A 466 -17.50 36.01 48.12
C SER A 466 -19.03 36.26 48.18
N SER A 467 -19.79 35.24 48.50
CA SER A 467 -20.69 35.02 49.65
C SER A 467 -22.07 34.43 49.33
N GLN A 468 -22.32 33.32 49.96
CA GLN A 468 -23.52 32.81 50.68
C GLN A 468 -24.95 33.26 50.23
N GLY A 469 -25.84 32.26 50.08
CA GLY A 469 -27.16 32.36 50.66
C GLY A 469 -28.33 31.76 49.88
N ARG A 470 -28.77 30.59 50.32
CA ARG A 470 -30.14 30.07 50.53
C ARG A 470 -31.30 30.36 49.57
N ALA A 471 -31.84 29.26 49.09
CA ALA A 471 -33.24 28.75 49.21
C ALA A 471 -34.43 29.53 48.62
N GLY A 472 -35.26 28.82 47.86
CA GLY A 472 -36.70 28.95 48.00
C GLY A 472 -37.50 29.11 46.70
N GLU A 473 -38.29 28.06 46.46
CA GLU A 473 -39.66 28.10 45.92
C GLU A 473 -40.01 28.40 44.46
N GLU A 474 -40.48 27.36 43.79
CA GLU A 474 -41.59 27.40 42.78
C GLU A 474 -42.91 27.87 43.43
N PRO A 475 -44.07 28.17 42.75
CA PRO A 475 -44.45 27.87 41.35
C PRO A 475 -45.39 28.91 40.68
N ALA A 476 -45.83 28.57 39.47
CA ALA A 476 -47.15 28.74 38.92
C ALA A 476 -47.38 29.61 37.67
N LYS A 477 -47.81 28.91 36.64
CA LYS A 477 -48.94 29.13 35.71
C LYS A 477 -49.30 30.53 35.17
N GLY A 478 -49.50 30.60 33.88
CA GLY A 478 -50.37 31.56 33.26
C GLY A 478 -50.21 31.73 31.72
N GLN A 479 -50.96 31.00 30.96
CA GLN A 479 -51.47 31.42 29.64
C GLN A 479 -52.74 32.28 29.85
N PRO A 480 -53.41 32.96 28.88
CA PRO A 480 -53.27 33.07 27.40
C PRO A 480 -53.66 34.44 26.80
N GLY A 481 -53.69 34.50 25.48
CA GLY A 481 -54.51 35.50 24.75
C GLY A 481 -53.75 36.26 23.67
N SER A 482 -53.91 36.06 22.47
CA SER A 482 -54.95 36.17 21.44
C SER A 482 -54.79 37.45 20.55
N ARG A 483 -54.97 37.19 19.26
CA ARG A 483 -55.48 38.07 18.15
C ARG A 483 -54.47 39.01 17.49
N ALA A 484 -54.35 38.94 16.26
CA ALA A 484 -55.07 38.99 14.96
C ALA A 484 -54.50 40.23 14.23
N THR A 485 -54.35 40.36 13.00
CA THR A 485 -55.12 40.19 11.78
C THR A 485 -54.29 40.54 10.56
N GLN A 486 -54.53 39.85 9.46
CA GLN A 486 -54.74 40.30 8.08
C GLN A 486 -53.58 41.07 7.40
N ASP A 487 -53.11 40.76 6.18
CA ASP A 487 -53.89 40.62 4.93
C ASP A 487 -53.09 39.91 3.83
N ARG A 488 -53.84 39.15 3.04
CA ARG A 488 -53.55 38.74 1.67
C ARG A 488 -54.29 39.73 0.76
N PRO A 489 -54.02 39.89 -0.57
CA PRO A 489 -54.21 38.86 -1.56
C PRO A 489 -53.36 38.89 -2.85
N GLY A 490 -53.48 37.88 -3.67
CA GLY A 490 -53.58 37.90 -5.10
C GLY A 490 -52.70 36.91 -5.84
N SER A 491 -53.13 35.71 -6.09
CA SER A 491 -53.67 35.04 -7.29
C SER A 491 -52.87 35.25 -8.61
N GLY A 492 -52.58 34.14 -9.24
CA GLY A 492 -52.16 34.09 -10.64
C GLY A 492 -51.81 32.68 -11.08
N THR A 493 -52.82 31.95 -11.46
CA THR A 493 -52.89 30.67 -12.14
C THR A 493 -52.30 30.70 -13.55
N ALA A 494 -51.94 29.51 -14.00
CA ALA A 494 -52.09 28.92 -15.37
C ALA A 494 -50.75 28.58 -16.00
N GLN A 495 -50.49 27.50 -16.51
CA GLN A 495 -51.12 26.49 -17.34
C GLN A 495 -50.05 25.76 -18.15
N ARG A 496 -50.19 24.46 -18.23
CA ARG A 496 -49.50 23.54 -19.16
C ARG A 496 -49.74 23.96 -20.61
N ARG A 497 -48.75 23.75 -21.47
CA ARG A 497 -48.83 23.33 -22.89
C ARG A 497 -47.49 22.67 -23.25
N SER A 498 -47.51 21.37 -23.49
CA SER A 498 -47.63 20.53 -24.68
C SER A 498 -46.74 20.92 -25.85
N GLU A 499 -45.85 20.01 -26.11
CA GLU A 499 -45.32 19.44 -27.38
C GLU A 499 -45.56 20.21 -28.69
N GLU A 500 -44.54 20.22 -29.45
CA GLU A 500 -44.41 20.01 -30.91
C GLU A 500 -43.64 21.08 -31.67
N GLU A 501 -42.80 20.52 -32.56
CA GLU A 501 -42.21 21.07 -33.77
C GLU A 501 -40.99 22.02 -33.66
N LEU A 502 -39.80 21.52 -34.03
CA LEU A 502 -39.23 21.79 -35.37
C LEU A 502 -37.92 21.04 -35.57
N ALA A 503 -38.04 20.05 -36.44
CA ALA A 503 -36.89 19.47 -37.15
C ALA A 503 -36.35 20.46 -38.16
N LYS A 504 -35.01 20.60 -38.20
CA LYS A 504 -34.20 20.73 -39.47
C LYS A 504 -32.74 21.06 -39.17
N GLY A 505 -31.86 20.28 -39.74
CA GLY A 505 -30.47 20.68 -39.95
C GLY A 505 -29.42 19.71 -39.45
N ARG A 506 -29.26 18.55 -40.09
CA ARG A 506 -27.94 17.90 -40.22
C ARG A 506 -27.24 18.52 -41.43
N PRO A 507 -25.89 18.70 -41.44
CA PRO A 507 -25.11 17.63 -42.01
C PRO A 507 -23.70 17.44 -41.36
N GLY A 508 -23.10 16.30 -41.64
CA GLY A 508 -21.65 16.12 -41.65
C GLY A 508 -21.12 15.05 -40.69
N ALA A 509 -21.25 13.80 -41.08
CA ALA A 509 -20.45 12.71 -40.55
C ALA A 509 -19.05 12.77 -41.13
N GLU A 510 -18.02 12.82 -40.32
CA GLU A 510 -16.65 12.46 -40.70
C GLU A 510 -16.26 11.12 -40.10
N PRO A 511 -15.45 10.31 -40.81
CA PRO A 511 -15.32 8.88 -40.52
C PRO A 511 -14.26 8.58 -39.47
N ALA A 512 -14.50 7.50 -38.75
CA ALA A 512 -13.59 6.85 -37.80
C ALA A 512 -12.20 6.61 -38.41
N ARG A 513 -11.17 7.15 -37.78
CA ARG A 513 -9.78 6.78 -38.04
C ARG A 513 -9.44 5.51 -37.28
N ASN A 514 -9.25 4.44 -38.02
CA ASN A 514 -8.61 3.19 -37.61
C ASN A 514 -7.17 3.45 -37.17
N TRP A 515 -6.83 3.02 -35.98
CA TRP A 515 -5.45 2.87 -35.55
C TRP A 515 -4.96 1.46 -35.83
N PRO A 516 -3.75 1.27 -36.40
CA PRO A 516 -3.24 -0.06 -36.71
C PRO A 516 -2.78 -0.78 -35.43
N THR A 517 -3.18 -2.02 -35.33
CA THR A 517 -2.64 -3.01 -34.41
C THR A 517 -1.43 -3.66 -35.01
N ASP A 518 -0.23 -3.35 -34.53
CA ASP A 518 0.97 -4.11 -34.85
C ASP A 518 1.18 -5.22 -33.83
N GLU A 519 0.86 -6.44 -34.23
CA GLU A 519 1.44 -7.67 -33.67
C GLU A 519 2.33 -8.30 -34.76
N PRO A 520 3.55 -8.73 -34.48
CA PRO A 520 4.32 -9.49 -35.44
C PRO A 520 3.93 -10.96 -35.42
N ALA A 521 3.40 -11.40 -36.54
CA ALA A 521 3.17 -12.80 -36.86
C ALA A 521 4.50 -13.52 -37.09
N LYS A 522 4.67 -14.67 -36.48
CA LYS A 522 5.66 -15.69 -36.82
C LYS A 522 5.08 -16.53 -37.97
N GLY A 523 5.73 -16.50 -39.12
CA GLY A 523 5.51 -17.42 -40.22
C GLY A 523 6.73 -18.36 -40.40
N PRO A 524 6.56 -19.49 -41.10
CA PRO A 524 7.47 -20.63 -41.00
C PRO A 524 8.62 -20.64 -42.00
N VAL A 525 9.62 -21.38 -41.60
CA VAL A 525 10.85 -21.73 -42.36
C VAL A 525 10.53 -22.52 -43.63
N GLY A 526 11.09 -22.08 -44.74
CA GLY A 526 11.18 -22.88 -45.97
C GLY A 526 12.36 -22.42 -46.81
N GLY A 527 13.28 -23.33 -47.07
CA GLY A 527 14.56 -23.09 -47.71
C GLY A 527 14.49 -22.89 -49.22
N GLY A 528 15.57 -22.34 -49.76
CA GLY A 528 15.80 -22.26 -51.20
C GLY A 528 17.01 -21.40 -51.53
N SER A 529 18.06 -22.10 -51.93
CA SER A 529 19.34 -21.66 -52.45
C SER A 529 19.22 -20.96 -53.78
N ALA A 530 19.97 -19.84 -54.02
CA ALA A 530 20.64 -19.59 -55.30
C ALA A 530 21.63 -18.39 -55.25
N LYS A 531 22.75 -18.61 -55.89
CA LYS A 531 23.96 -17.81 -56.12
C LYS A 531 23.75 -16.62 -57.09
N GLY A 532 24.61 -15.58 -56.94
CA GLY A 532 24.95 -14.62 -57.99
C GLY A 532 25.51 -13.32 -57.40
N HIS A 533 26.65 -13.13 -57.45
CA HIS A 533 27.88 -12.55 -58.01
C HIS A 533 27.81 -11.06 -58.42
N LEU A 534 28.92 -10.33 -58.06
CA LEU A 534 29.50 -9.08 -58.62
C LEU A 534 28.88 -7.78 -58.06
N GLY A 535 29.62 -6.79 -57.54
CA GLY A 535 31.01 -6.38 -57.71
C GLY A 535 30.98 -4.84 -57.81
N GLY A 536 31.89 -4.12 -57.11
CA GLY A 536 32.14 -2.73 -57.45
C GLY A 536 32.38 -1.79 -56.24
N GLU A 537 33.61 -1.71 -55.75
CA GLU A 537 34.26 -0.51 -55.20
C GLU A 537 34.79 0.36 -56.37
N PRO A 538 35.44 1.56 -56.21
CA PRO A 538 35.53 2.60 -55.18
C PRO A 538 35.53 4.06 -55.74
N ALA A 539 35.69 5.10 -54.93
CA ALA A 539 36.51 6.30 -55.13
C ALA A 539 36.28 7.36 -54.02
N LYS A 540 37.22 7.72 -53.23
CA LYS A 540 38.31 8.72 -53.17
C LYS A 540 37.90 10.17 -53.49
N GLY A 541 38.25 11.08 -52.54
CA GLY A 541 38.55 12.51 -52.72
C GLY A 541 38.44 13.22 -51.36
N ARG A 542 39.46 13.43 -50.59
CA ARG A 542 40.48 14.53 -50.47
C ARG A 542 39.79 15.90 -50.39
N SER A 543 40.02 16.78 -49.37
CA SER A 543 41.18 17.52 -48.88
C SER A 543 40.65 18.49 -47.81
N GLY A 544 41.23 18.96 -46.72
CA GLY A 544 42.57 19.30 -46.39
C GLY A 544 42.51 20.51 -45.47
N GLY A 545 43.36 20.61 -44.44
CA GLY A 545 43.64 21.87 -43.76
C GLY A 545 43.81 21.78 -42.25
N GLU A 546 44.97 21.41 -41.78
CA GLU A 546 45.61 21.87 -40.54
C GLU A 546 46.19 23.27 -40.77
N PRO A 547 46.74 24.08 -39.77
CA PRO A 547 47.68 23.61 -38.77
C PRO A 547 47.73 24.36 -37.38
N ALA A 548 48.52 23.77 -36.50
CA ALA A 548 49.48 24.28 -35.50
C ALA A 548 48.93 25.00 -34.25
N GLY A 549 49.37 24.81 -33.06
CA GLY A 549 50.49 24.17 -32.43
C GLY A 549 50.68 24.78 -31.05
N ASN A 550 51.03 23.99 -30.04
CA ASN A 550 52.07 24.26 -29.07
C ASN A 550 51.93 23.32 -27.85
N GLN A 551 52.87 22.44 -27.77
CA GLN A 551 53.44 21.91 -26.49
C GLN A 551 54.65 22.77 -26.14
N PRO A 552 55.33 22.70 -24.97
CA PRO A 552 55.70 21.47 -24.27
C PRO A 552 55.80 21.57 -22.72
N GLY A 553 55.95 20.44 -22.08
CA GLY A 553 57.09 20.09 -21.22
C GLY A 553 56.79 19.73 -19.80
N GLY A 554 57.19 18.51 -19.40
CA GLY A 554 57.82 18.26 -18.14
C GLY A 554 57.30 17.07 -17.33
N GLU A 555 57.69 15.84 -17.65
CA GLU A 555 58.06 14.84 -16.65
C GLU A 555 59.47 15.11 -16.14
N PRO A 556 59.89 14.71 -14.93
CA PRO A 556 60.22 13.34 -14.58
C PRO A 556 60.07 13.03 -13.06
N ALA A 557 60.02 11.88 -12.58
CA ALA A 557 60.95 10.80 -12.37
C ALA A 557 60.49 9.88 -11.24
N LYS A 558 60.72 8.63 -11.45
CA LYS A 558 60.67 7.45 -10.59
C LYS A 558 61.44 7.60 -9.27
N SER A 559 60.93 6.93 -8.20
CA SER A 559 61.78 6.13 -7.31
C SER A 559 60.92 5.13 -6.50
N GLN A 560 61.13 3.87 -6.75
CA GLN A 560 61.13 2.78 -5.78
C GLN A 560 62.59 2.57 -5.32
N PRO A 561 62.93 1.82 -4.24
CA PRO A 561 62.33 0.61 -3.74
C PRO A 561 62.48 0.36 -2.20
N GLY A 562 61.86 -0.75 -1.73
CA GLY A 562 62.53 -1.62 -0.75
C GLY A 562 61.92 -1.74 0.62
N GLY A 563 61.57 -2.99 1.00
CA GLY A 563 61.68 -3.43 2.35
C GLY A 563 60.50 -4.27 2.90
N GLU A 564 60.33 -5.51 2.48
CA GLU A 564 60.01 -6.55 3.45
C GLU A 564 61.22 -6.83 4.34
N PRO A 565 61.07 -7.20 5.63
CA PRO A 565 60.93 -8.63 5.88
C PRO A 565 60.20 -9.06 7.17
N ALA A 566 59.93 -10.30 7.17
CA ALA A 566 60.05 -11.34 8.20
C ALA A 566 58.82 -11.80 8.93
N ARG A 567 58.46 -12.99 8.54
CA ARG A 567 57.87 -14.12 9.29
C ARG A 567 58.32 -14.19 10.74
N ASN A 568 57.35 -14.50 11.63
CA ASN A 568 57.56 -15.46 12.71
C ASN A 568 56.24 -16.14 13.08
N GLN A 569 56.13 -17.39 12.77
CA GLN A 569 55.50 -18.46 13.58
C GLN A 569 56.67 -19.17 14.30
N PRO A 570 56.54 -19.94 15.37
CA PRO A 570 55.47 -20.89 15.62
C PRO A 570 55.12 -21.14 17.11
N GLY A 571 54.11 -21.99 17.32
CA GLY A 571 54.19 -23.00 18.38
C GLY A 571 53.18 -22.89 19.52
N GLY A 572 52.38 -23.98 19.68
CA GLY A 572 51.99 -24.48 20.97
C GLY A 572 50.51 -24.81 21.15
N GLU A 573 50.06 -25.93 20.58
CA GLU A 573 49.16 -26.80 21.36
C GLU A 573 49.92 -27.43 22.52
N PRO A 574 49.29 -27.67 23.69
CA PRO A 574 48.74 -29.01 23.86
C PRO A 574 47.55 -29.20 24.79
N ALA A 575 46.89 -30.29 24.53
CA ALA A 575 46.42 -31.36 25.41
C ALA A 575 45.06 -31.20 26.14
N LYS A 576 44.11 -31.96 25.67
CA LYS A 576 43.31 -33.01 26.32
C LYS A 576 43.20 -33.05 27.83
N GLY A 577 41.98 -33.05 28.32
CA GLY A 577 41.61 -33.47 29.65
C GLY A 577 40.08 -33.63 29.77
N GLN A 578 39.55 -34.81 29.47
CA GLN A 578 38.38 -35.40 30.09
C GLN A 578 38.89 -36.28 31.27
N PRO A 579 38.07 -36.76 32.20
CA PRO A 579 36.61 -36.92 32.27
C PRO A 579 36.00 -36.79 33.68
N GLY A 580 34.68 -36.96 33.78
CA GLY A 580 34.08 -37.64 34.92
C GLY A 580 33.06 -36.84 35.71
N GLY A 581 31.86 -37.43 35.84
CA GLY A 581 31.02 -37.29 37.00
C GLY A 581 29.56 -36.93 36.78
N GLU A 582 28.73 -37.84 36.28
CA GLU A 582 27.40 -38.00 36.87
C GLU A 582 27.57 -38.58 38.30
N PRO A 583 26.69 -38.26 39.28
CA PRO A 583 25.45 -39.02 39.32
C PRO A 583 24.24 -38.38 40.03
N ALA A 584 23.17 -39.07 39.89
CA ALA A 584 22.07 -39.38 40.81
C ALA A 584 20.78 -38.61 40.72
N ARG A 585 19.85 -39.31 40.15
CA ARG A 585 18.42 -39.45 40.45
C ARG A 585 18.07 -39.19 41.93
N ASN A 586 16.96 -38.48 42.13
CA ASN A 586 15.96 -38.86 43.13
C ASN A 586 14.58 -38.31 42.74
N GLN A 587 13.68 -39.19 42.40
CA GLN A 587 12.26 -39.17 42.73
C GLN A 587 12.11 -40.03 44.00
N PRO A 588 10.97 -40.07 44.75
CA PRO A 588 9.60 -39.77 44.41
C PRO A 588 8.73 -39.25 45.58
N GLY A 589 7.46 -38.97 45.30
CA GLY A 589 6.42 -39.27 46.29
C GLY A 589 5.50 -38.11 46.69
N GLY A 590 4.20 -38.29 46.44
CA GLY A 590 3.16 -37.90 47.36
C GLY A 590 2.03 -37.02 46.83
N GLU A 591 1.08 -37.58 46.08
CA GLU A 591 -0.34 -37.24 46.34
C GLU A 591 -0.74 -37.67 47.73
N PRO A 592 -1.70 -37.06 48.44
CA PRO A 592 -3.10 -37.26 48.10
C PRO A 592 -4.15 -36.18 48.53
N ALA A 593 -5.33 -36.40 48.01
CA ALA A 593 -6.66 -36.25 48.62
C ALA A 593 -7.44 -34.95 48.49
N LYS A 594 -8.45 -35.09 47.61
CA LYS A 594 -9.85 -34.64 47.67
C LYS A 594 -10.36 -34.03 49.02
N LYS A 595 -11.09 -32.96 48.93
CA LYS A 595 -12.38 -32.74 49.60
C LYS A 595 -13.21 -31.64 48.88
N GLN A 596 -14.34 -32.02 48.34
CA GLN A 596 -15.59 -31.27 48.29
C GLN A 596 -16.42 -31.62 49.54
N PRO A 597 -17.58 -31.04 49.84
CA PRO A 597 -18.36 -29.90 49.27
C PRO A 597 -19.09 -29.05 50.36
N GLY A 598 -19.99 -28.16 49.89
CA GLY A 598 -21.08 -27.56 50.64
C GLY A 598 -20.97 -26.03 50.64
N GLY A 599 -21.84 -25.27 50.03
CA GLY A 599 -23.27 -25.10 50.26
C GLY A 599 -23.48 -23.75 50.92
N GLU A 600 -23.89 -22.80 50.19
CA GLU A 600 -25.06 -21.91 50.22
C GLU A 600 -24.98 -20.93 49.10
#